data_41e53fbf78c108b719d3c3b862028b57
#
_entry.id   41e53fbf78c108b719d3c3b862028b57
#
_cell.length_a   1.000
_cell.length_b   1.000
_cell.length_c   1.000
_cell.angle_alpha   90.00
_cell.angle_beta   90.00
_cell.angle_gamma   90.00
#
_symmetry.space_group_name_H-M   'P 1'
#
loop_
_entity.id
_entity.type
_entity.pdbx_description
1 polymer ?
#
loop_
_entity_poly.entity_id
_entity_poly.type
_entity_poly.pdbx_seq_one_letter_code
_entity_poly.pdbx_strand_id
1 'polypeptide(L)'
;MIKHFITVCLVTLLTGLHSQSINISNGELFDGEPFMVVNSTNTSHIVIAWMGFDGLNLITMKLKISEDGGLTWSAPITLPHINTGYTCADTSMGYDNAGNLFISYIDYNPFGTSGKAIVRKSTDGGYTWGDPVEVMDVFSDPGEAAVDRPWMVIDKSGTATDGNIYITTKPAPWIPFPNRNYIIASTNNGLSFNPWKYIDGPGGAIGDFIAAPMASPAVGIDGTFHCVYPSWDPA
;
A
#
# COMPACT_ATOMS: atom_id res chain seq x y z
N MET A 1 -7.59 -29.04 -67.56
CA MET A 1 -6.88 -28.34 -66.43
C MET A 1 -7.88 -28.00 -65.37
N ILE A 2 -7.94 -28.81 -64.31
CA ILE A 2 -8.86 -28.63 -63.18
C ILE A 2 -8.08 -27.82 -62.13
N LYS A 3 -8.49 -26.56 -61.87
CA LYS A 3 -7.93 -25.74 -60.80
C LYS A 3 -8.60 -26.11 -59.46
N HIS A 4 -7.80 -26.70 -58.57
CA HIS A 4 -8.25 -26.95 -57.19
C HIS A 4 -8.08 -25.66 -56.42
N PHE A 5 -9.19 -25.10 -55.93
CA PHE A 5 -9.20 -24.04 -54.92
C PHE A 5 -9.09 -24.72 -53.55
N ILE A 6 -7.99 -24.46 -52.85
CA ILE A 6 -7.84 -24.83 -51.45
C ILE A 6 -8.45 -23.70 -50.65
N THR A 7 -9.61 -23.92 -50.03
CA THR A 7 -10.21 -23.02 -49.05
C THR A 7 -9.56 -23.29 -47.70
N VAL A 8 -8.72 -22.37 -47.23
CA VAL A 8 -8.19 -22.42 -45.87
C VAL A 8 -9.24 -21.81 -44.93
N CYS A 9 -9.89 -22.69 -44.17
CA CYS A 9 -10.76 -22.26 -43.06
C CYS A 9 -9.88 -21.82 -41.87
N LEU A 10 -9.79 -20.53 -41.64
CA LEU A 10 -9.15 -19.96 -40.44
C LEU A 10 -10.15 -20.10 -39.27
N VAL A 11 -9.97 -21.14 -38.46
CA VAL A 11 -10.74 -21.27 -37.20
C VAL A 11 -10.08 -20.37 -36.17
N THR A 12 -10.60 -19.17 -35.96
CA THR A 12 -10.25 -18.33 -34.81
C THR A 12 -10.87 -18.95 -33.56
N LEU A 13 -10.07 -19.61 -32.76
CA LEU A 13 -10.45 -19.94 -31.37
C LEU A 13 -10.58 -18.61 -30.60
N LEU A 14 -11.80 -18.13 -30.46
CA LEU A 14 -12.13 -17.13 -29.45
C LEU A 14 -12.04 -17.80 -28.08
N THR A 15 -10.87 -17.77 -27.46
CA THR A 15 -10.76 -18.04 -26.03
C THR A 15 -11.46 -16.89 -25.30
N GLY A 16 -12.71 -17.11 -24.91
CA GLY A 16 -13.41 -16.16 -24.08
C GLY A 16 -12.60 -15.94 -22.81
N LEU A 17 -12.25 -14.69 -22.55
CA LEU A 17 -11.72 -14.28 -21.25
C LEU A 17 -12.83 -14.47 -20.21
N HIS A 18 -12.85 -15.63 -19.58
CA HIS A 18 -13.71 -15.87 -18.43
C HIS A 18 -13.01 -15.27 -17.22
N SER A 19 -13.48 -14.12 -16.73
CA SER A 19 -13.06 -13.63 -15.41
C SER A 19 -13.73 -14.55 -14.37
N GLN A 20 -12.93 -15.21 -13.56
CA GLN A 20 -13.41 -15.98 -12.43
C GLN A 20 -13.19 -15.16 -11.16
N SER A 21 -14.25 -14.90 -10.40
CA SER A 21 -14.14 -14.31 -9.08
C SER A 21 -13.80 -15.39 -8.06
N ILE A 22 -12.77 -15.17 -7.27
CA ILE A 22 -12.34 -16.05 -6.19
C ILE A 22 -12.50 -15.31 -4.86
N ASN A 23 -13.21 -15.90 -3.89
CA ASN A 23 -13.22 -15.38 -2.53
C ASN A 23 -11.93 -15.82 -1.81
N ILE A 24 -11.01 -14.89 -1.60
CA ILE A 24 -9.68 -15.15 -1.04
C ILE A 24 -9.71 -15.22 0.48
N SER A 25 -10.47 -14.36 1.15
CA SER A 25 -10.55 -14.29 2.62
C SER A 25 -11.33 -15.45 3.21
N ASN A 26 -12.32 -15.95 2.46
CA ASN A 26 -13.13 -17.15 2.79
C ASN A 26 -14.02 -17.01 4.05
N GLY A 27 -14.69 -15.87 4.21
CA GLY A 27 -15.84 -15.78 5.10
C GLY A 27 -15.60 -15.21 6.48
N GLU A 28 -14.64 -14.33 6.60
CA GLU A 28 -14.47 -13.49 7.81
C GLU A 28 -15.65 -12.52 7.96
N LEU A 29 -15.96 -12.16 9.21
CA LEU A 29 -17.05 -11.23 9.51
C LEU A 29 -16.80 -9.82 8.98
N PHE A 30 -15.55 -9.44 8.84
CA PHE A 30 -15.09 -8.17 8.27
C PHE A 30 -13.79 -8.39 7.52
N ASP A 31 -13.77 -7.98 6.26
CA ASP A 31 -12.58 -7.86 5.42
C ASP A 31 -12.67 -6.52 4.70
N GLY A 32 -11.68 -5.66 4.92
CA GLY A 32 -11.67 -4.30 4.38
C GLY A 32 -10.34 -3.91 3.78
N GLU A 33 -10.39 -2.92 2.90
CA GLU A 33 -9.24 -2.23 2.32
C GLU A 33 -8.15 -3.16 1.77
N PRO A 34 -8.48 -4.06 0.81
CA PRO A 34 -7.49 -4.97 0.24
C PRO A 34 -6.48 -4.20 -0.59
N PHE A 35 -5.21 -4.59 -0.47
CA PHE A 35 -4.12 -4.13 -1.30
C PHE A 35 -3.38 -5.33 -1.89
N MET A 36 -3.04 -5.29 -3.17
CA MET A 36 -2.39 -6.39 -3.87
C MET A 36 -1.15 -5.90 -4.60
N VAL A 37 -0.09 -6.70 -4.54
CA VAL A 37 1.14 -6.48 -5.31
C VAL A 37 1.57 -7.74 -6.03
N VAL A 38 2.17 -7.55 -7.19
CA VAL A 38 2.78 -8.60 -7.99
C VAL A 38 4.29 -8.39 -7.99
N ASN A 39 5.05 -9.43 -7.75
CA ASN A 39 6.51 -9.37 -7.83
C ASN A 39 6.93 -9.16 -9.30
N SER A 40 7.59 -8.05 -9.61
CA SER A 40 8.01 -7.72 -10.98
C SER A 40 9.08 -8.67 -11.55
N THR A 41 9.80 -9.38 -10.69
CA THR A 41 10.82 -10.37 -11.09
C THR A 41 10.27 -11.80 -11.19
N ASN A 42 9.11 -12.06 -10.58
CA ASN A 42 8.37 -13.31 -10.64
C ASN A 42 6.86 -13.02 -10.64
N THR A 43 6.27 -12.83 -11.80
CA THR A 43 4.86 -12.43 -11.94
C THR A 43 3.85 -13.48 -11.48
N SER A 44 4.29 -14.72 -11.22
CA SER A 44 3.45 -15.73 -10.57
C SER A 44 3.32 -15.53 -9.05
N HIS A 45 4.25 -14.76 -8.46
CA HIS A 45 4.23 -14.44 -7.04
C HIS A 45 3.41 -13.19 -6.78
N ILE A 46 2.25 -13.37 -6.14
CA ILE A 46 1.28 -12.32 -5.81
C ILE A 46 1.03 -12.34 -4.31
N VAL A 47 1.03 -11.16 -3.70
CA VAL A 47 0.65 -11.00 -2.29
C VAL A 47 -0.54 -10.06 -2.19
N ILE A 48 -1.55 -10.49 -1.43
CA ILE A 48 -2.68 -9.65 -1.05
C ILE A 48 -2.71 -9.47 0.46
N ALA A 49 -2.93 -8.25 0.90
CA ALA A 49 -3.14 -7.92 2.31
C ALA A 49 -4.48 -7.23 2.49
N TRP A 50 -5.09 -7.39 3.65
CA TRP A 50 -6.35 -6.74 4.01
C TRP A 50 -6.50 -6.62 5.52
N MET A 51 -7.39 -5.74 5.95
CA MET A 51 -7.85 -5.64 7.33
C MET A 51 -8.91 -6.71 7.61
N GLY A 52 -8.75 -7.51 8.66
CA GLY A 52 -9.75 -8.52 9.03
C GLY A 52 -9.77 -8.77 10.54
N PHE A 53 -10.88 -9.24 11.09
CA PHE A 53 -10.95 -9.57 12.52
C PHE A 53 -10.09 -10.77 12.89
N ASP A 54 -9.50 -10.74 14.08
CA ASP A 54 -8.72 -11.84 14.66
C ASP A 54 -9.55 -12.79 15.55
N GLY A 55 -10.87 -12.63 15.58
CA GLY A 55 -11.78 -13.36 16.45
C GLY A 55 -12.03 -12.69 17.80
N LEU A 56 -11.27 -11.65 18.16
CA LEU A 56 -11.44 -10.84 19.38
C LEU A 56 -12.06 -9.47 19.08
N ASN A 57 -12.58 -9.26 17.89
CA ASN A 57 -13.10 -8.00 17.37
C ASN A 57 -12.05 -6.89 17.25
N LEU A 58 -10.77 -7.24 17.24
CA LEU A 58 -9.68 -6.36 16.85
C LEU A 58 -9.37 -6.58 15.37
N ILE A 59 -9.15 -5.49 14.66
CA ILE A 59 -8.76 -5.55 13.25
C ILE A 59 -7.26 -5.81 13.20
N THR A 60 -6.86 -6.85 12.50
CA THR A 60 -5.47 -7.24 12.30
C THR A 60 -5.13 -7.25 10.81
N MET A 61 -3.87 -7.05 10.48
CA MET A 61 -3.39 -7.15 9.10
C MET A 61 -3.20 -8.62 8.72
N LYS A 62 -3.98 -9.05 7.74
CA LYS A 62 -3.95 -10.41 7.17
C LYS A 62 -3.37 -10.39 5.77
N LEU A 63 -2.68 -11.46 5.41
CA LEU A 63 -2.09 -11.63 4.08
C LEU A 63 -2.31 -13.05 3.57
N LYS A 64 -2.35 -13.19 2.25
CA LYS A 64 -2.21 -14.47 1.54
C LYS A 64 -1.26 -14.29 0.36
N ILE A 65 -0.60 -15.40 0.01
CA ILE A 65 0.43 -15.46 -1.03
C ILE A 65 -0.02 -16.48 -2.06
N SER A 66 0.13 -16.12 -3.32
CA SER A 66 0.03 -17.04 -4.46
C SER A 66 1.39 -17.16 -5.13
N GLU A 67 1.78 -18.38 -5.51
CA GLU A 67 3.00 -18.70 -6.26
C GLU A 67 2.70 -19.10 -7.72
N ASP A 68 1.44 -19.12 -8.10
CA ASP A 68 0.96 -19.66 -9.37
C ASP A 68 0.07 -18.68 -10.16
N GLY A 69 0.28 -17.37 -9.94
CA GLY A 69 -0.46 -16.33 -10.65
C GLY A 69 -1.90 -16.16 -10.20
N GLY A 70 -2.20 -16.50 -8.94
CA GLY A 70 -3.52 -16.32 -8.34
C GLY A 70 -4.45 -17.53 -8.44
N LEU A 71 -3.97 -18.68 -8.94
CA LEU A 71 -4.78 -19.91 -9.06
C LEU A 71 -5.01 -20.53 -7.68
N THR A 72 -3.99 -20.54 -6.84
CA THR A 72 -4.09 -21.02 -5.45
C THR A 72 -3.45 -20.01 -4.48
N TRP A 73 -3.87 -20.08 -3.22
CA TRP A 73 -3.47 -19.13 -2.18
C TRP A 73 -3.06 -19.87 -0.91
N SER A 74 -2.07 -19.35 -0.22
CA SER A 74 -1.59 -19.85 1.07
C SER A 74 -2.69 -19.82 2.15
N ALA A 75 -2.44 -20.47 3.28
CA ALA A 75 -3.14 -20.13 4.52
C ALA A 75 -2.94 -18.65 4.87
N PRO A 76 -3.89 -18.01 5.57
CA PRO A 76 -3.73 -16.61 5.97
C PRO A 76 -2.55 -16.45 6.94
N ILE A 77 -1.78 -15.39 6.73
CA ILE A 77 -0.70 -14.94 7.60
C ILE A 77 -1.21 -13.70 8.32
N THR A 78 -1.03 -13.63 9.62
CA THR A 78 -1.42 -12.48 10.44
C THR A 78 -0.19 -11.76 10.95
N LEU A 79 -0.13 -10.43 10.76
CA LEU A 79 0.96 -9.63 11.31
C LEU A 79 0.65 -9.26 12.78
N PRO A 80 1.66 -9.40 13.66
CA PRO A 80 1.47 -9.01 15.06
C PRO A 80 1.37 -7.49 15.20
N HIS A 81 0.51 -7.03 16.11
CA HIS A 81 0.45 -5.63 16.52
C HIS A 81 1.74 -5.19 17.22
N ILE A 82 2.03 -3.87 17.18
CA ILE A 82 3.15 -3.28 17.93
C ILE A 82 2.93 -3.36 19.44
N ASN A 83 1.68 -3.36 19.88
CA ASN A 83 1.29 -3.55 21.27
C ASN A 83 0.06 -4.45 21.39
N THR A 84 -0.03 -5.20 22.47
CA THR A 84 -1.21 -6.01 22.76
C THR A 84 -2.47 -5.13 22.87
N GLY A 85 -3.55 -5.56 22.22
CA GLY A 85 -4.83 -4.86 22.23
C GLY A 85 -4.94 -3.70 21.26
N TYR A 86 -3.94 -3.53 20.37
CA TYR A 86 -4.05 -2.58 19.26
C TYR A 86 -4.90 -3.14 18.13
N THR A 87 -5.29 -2.26 17.24
CA THR A 87 -5.99 -2.53 15.98
C THR A 87 -5.21 -1.88 14.85
N CYS A 88 -5.46 -2.25 13.60
CA CYS A 88 -4.74 -1.70 12.47
C CYS A 88 -5.68 -1.19 11.37
N ALA A 89 -5.14 -0.36 10.46
CA ALA A 89 -5.85 0.17 9.31
C ALA A 89 -4.91 0.50 8.14
N ASP A 90 -5.49 0.63 6.95
CA ASP A 90 -4.93 1.31 5.78
C ASP A 90 -3.61 0.73 5.28
N THR A 91 -3.65 -0.44 4.67
CA THR A 91 -2.44 -1.08 4.14
C THR A 91 -2.01 -0.54 2.77
N SER A 92 -0.69 -0.47 2.56
CA SER A 92 -0.06 -0.29 1.26
C SER A 92 1.19 -1.18 1.16
N MET A 93 1.50 -1.71 -0.01
CA MET A 93 2.61 -2.62 -0.22
C MET A 93 3.42 -2.28 -1.47
N GLY A 94 4.68 -2.72 -1.49
CA GLY A 94 5.53 -2.59 -2.67
C GLY A 94 6.76 -3.50 -2.61
N TYR A 95 7.29 -3.88 -3.78
CA TYR A 95 8.55 -4.58 -3.94
C TYR A 95 9.66 -3.59 -4.31
N ASP A 96 10.87 -3.80 -3.76
CA ASP A 96 12.08 -3.18 -4.29
C ASP A 96 12.66 -3.98 -5.47
N ASN A 97 13.74 -3.48 -6.09
CA ASN A 97 14.42 -4.17 -7.21
C ASN A 97 15.15 -5.44 -6.78
N ALA A 98 15.43 -5.63 -5.50
CA ALA A 98 16.03 -6.83 -4.94
C ALA A 98 14.99 -7.94 -4.64
N GLY A 99 13.70 -7.65 -4.83
CA GLY A 99 12.59 -8.57 -4.54
C GLY A 99 12.17 -8.61 -3.08
N ASN A 100 12.65 -7.68 -2.25
CA ASN A 100 12.12 -7.53 -0.90
C ASN A 100 10.74 -6.90 -0.96
N LEU A 101 9.83 -7.41 -0.13
CA LEU A 101 8.48 -6.89 0.01
C LEU A 101 8.37 -6.00 1.24
N PHE A 102 7.73 -4.86 1.08
CA PHE A 102 7.43 -3.94 2.16
C PHE A 102 5.92 -3.76 2.30
N ILE A 103 5.47 -3.62 3.53
CA ILE A 103 4.08 -3.28 3.87
C ILE A 103 4.07 -2.11 4.83
N SER A 104 3.26 -1.10 4.55
CA SER A 104 2.96 -0.01 5.46
C SER A 104 1.52 -0.08 5.92
N TYR A 105 1.25 0.28 7.17
CA TYR A 105 -0.08 0.38 7.74
C TYR A 105 -0.05 1.17 9.05
N ILE A 106 -1.22 1.54 9.55
CA ILE A 106 -1.37 2.15 10.86
C ILE A 106 -1.68 1.07 11.88
N ASP A 107 -1.00 1.11 13.02
CA ASP A 107 -1.26 0.23 14.16
C ASP A 107 -1.47 1.11 15.41
N TYR A 108 -2.65 1.03 16.03
CA TYR A 108 -3.08 2.04 16.99
C TYR A 108 -3.98 1.47 18.09
N ASN A 109 -4.02 2.16 19.19
CA ASN A 109 -4.95 1.90 20.28
C ASN A 109 -6.39 2.20 19.83
N PRO A 110 -7.35 1.27 19.95
CA PRO A 110 -8.73 1.47 19.50
C PRO A 110 -9.47 2.62 20.20
N PHE A 111 -8.95 3.10 21.33
CA PHE A 111 -9.46 4.30 22.00
C PHE A 111 -8.88 5.61 21.46
N GLY A 112 -8.03 5.55 20.43
CA GLY A 112 -7.48 6.73 19.76
C GLY A 112 -6.51 7.54 20.64
N THR A 113 -5.76 6.90 21.52
CA THR A 113 -4.83 7.57 22.44
C THR A 113 -3.36 7.42 22.09
N SER A 114 -3.03 6.48 21.23
CA SER A 114 -1.66 6.23 20.74
C SER A 114 -1.69 5.39 19.47
N GLY A 115 -0.65 5.48 18.65
CA GLY A 115 -0.53 4.69 17.43
C GLY A 115 0.65 5.14 16.57
N LYS A 116 0.99 4.32 15.59
CA LYS A 116 2.07 4.58 14.66
C LYS A 116 1.70 4.15 13.25
N ALA A 117 2.07 4.95 12.27
CA ALA A 117 2.29 4.44 10.92
C ALA A 117 3.63 3.70 10.93
N ILE A 118 3.64 2.47 10.43
CA ILE A 118 4.81 1.58 10.46
C ILE A 118 5.06 0.97 9.10
N VAL A 119 6.30 0.49 8.91
CA VAL A 119 6.69 -0.36 7.79
C VAL A 119 7.29 -1.65 8.34
N ARG A 120 6.95 -2.76 7.70
CA ARG A 120 7.64 -4.04 7.88
C ARG A 120 8.25 -4.48 6.56
N LYS A 121 9.36 -5.20 6.63
CA LYS A 121 10.07 -5.77 5.48
C LYS A 121 10.02 -7.29 5.55
N SER A 122 9.78 -7.91 4.41
CA SER A 122 9.95 -9.35 4.16
C SER A 122 11.03 -9.56 3.11
N THR A 123 11.88 -10.56 3.30
CA THR A 123 12.92 -10.98 2.35
C THR A 123 12.64 -12.35 1.73
N ASP A 124 11.51 -12.94 2.05
CA ASP A 124 11.09 -14.27 1.60
C ASP A 124 9.73 -14.27 0.88
N GLY A 125 9.36 -13.10 0.30
CA GLY A 125 8.13 -12.97 -0.47
C GLY A 125 6.85 -12.79 0.36
N GLY A 126 6.97 -12.46 1.65
CA GLY A 126 5.80 -12.19 2.51
C GLY A 126 5.49 -13.30 3.52
N TYR A 127 6.25 -14.40 3.54
CA TYR A 127 6.04 -15.49 4.48
C TYR A 127 6.45 -15.12 5.90
N THR A 128 7.57 -14.42 6.04
CA THR A 128 8.02 -13.88 7.33
C THR A 128 8.31 -12.38 7.24
N TRP A 129 8.17 -11.70 8.35
CA TRP A 129 8.27 -10.24 8.41
C TRP A 129 9.16 -9.81 9.56
N GLY A 130 10.03 -8.85 9.28
CA GLY A 130 10.87 -8.20 10.28
C GLY A 130 10.08 -7.35 11.27
N ASP A 131 10.80 -6.84 12.27
CA ASP A 131 10.25 -5.92 13.25
C ASP A 131 9.69 -4.65 12.58
N PRO A 132 8.65 -4.04 13.16
CA PRO A 132 8.10 -2.80 12.64
C PRO A 132 9.08 -1.64 12.80
N VAL A 133 9.25 -0.88 11.72
CA VAL A 133 9.98 0.40 11.73
C VAL A 133 8.96 1.52 11.77
N GLU A 134 9.10 2.41 12.74
CA GLU A 134 8.24 3.59 12.85
C GLU A 134 8.46 4.55 11.67
N VAL A 135 7.37 4.94 11.04
CA VAL A 135 7.33 5.96 10.00
C VAL A 135 6.94 7.31 10.60
N MET A 136 5.87 7.32 11.39
CA MET A 136 5.32 8.51 12.02
C MET A 136 4.44 8.11 13.21
N ASP A 137 4.60 8.78 14.34
CA ASP A 137 3.60 8.72 15.41
C ASP A 137 2.32 9.43 14.93
N VAL A 138 1.18 8.75 15.02
CA VAL A 138 -0.09 9.27 14.50
C VAL A 138 -0.60 10.53 15.22
N PHE A 139 0.00 10.87 16.35
CA PHE A 139 -0.32 12.07 17.14
C PHE A 139 0.82 13.09 17.17
N SER A 140 1.84 12.95 16.30
CA SER A 140 3.00 13.84 16.29
C SER A 140 2.74 15.25 15.77
N ASP A 141 1.60 15.49 15.13
CA ASP A 141 1.12 16.82 14.77
C ASP A 141 -0.16 17.15 15.56
N PRO A 142 -0.05 17.94 16.65
CA PRO A 142 -1.17 18.15 17.59
C PRO A 142 -2.41 18.81 16.99
N GLY A 143 -2.27 19.54 15.89
CA GLY A 143 -3.40 20.19 15.20
C GLY A 143 -4.15 19.26 14.24
N GLU A 144 -3.51 18.17 13.83
CA GLU A 144 -3.91 17.32 12.73
C GLU A 144 -3.97 15.83 13.11
N ALA A 145 -3.97 15.52 14.40
CA ALA A 145 -4.01 14.15 14.90
C ALA A 145 -5.42 13.53 14.75
N ALA A 146 -5.59 12.27 14.36
CA ALA A 146 -4.55 11.32 14.01
C ALA A 146 -4.25 11.33 12.50
N VAL A 147 -3.11 10.74 12.10
CA VAL A 147 -2.82 10.52 10.67
C VAL A 147 -3.49 9.24 10.18
N ASP A 148 -3.70 9.18 8.86
CA ASP A 148 -4.49 8.17 8.15
C ASP A 148 -3.83 7.83 6.81
N ARG A 149 -4.02 6.61 6.31
CA ARG A 149 -3.64 6.14 4.96
C ARG A 149 -2.15 6.32 4.60
N PRO A 150 -1.23 5.54 5.18
CA PRO A 150 0.19 5.61 4.88
C PRO A 150 0.50 4.92 3.53
N TRP A 151 0.27 5.61 2.44
CA TRP A 151 0.50 5.08 1.10
C TRP A 151 1.97 5.15 0.72
N MET A 152 2.48 4.02 0.23
CA MET A 152 3.90 3.80 -0.01
C MET A 152 4.19 3.68 -1.51
N VAL A 153 5.31 4.27 -1.93
CA VAL A 153 5.98 3.94 -3.19
C VAL A 153 7.46 3.68 -2.93
N ILE A 154 8.01 2.72 -3.63
CA ILE A 154 9.44 2.38 -3.58
C ILE A 154 10.08 2.79 -4.90
N ASP A 155 11.18 3.50 -4.82
CA ASP A 155 11.97 3.86 -6.00
C ASP A 155 12.61 2.60 -6.59
N LYS A 156 12.31 2.34 -7.85
CA LYS A 156 12.85 1.24 -8.66
C LYS A 156 13.50 1.76 -9.95
N SER A 157 13.94 3.01 -9.95
CA SER A 157 14.51 3.67 -11.13
C SER A 157 15.88 3.15 -11.53
N GLY A 158 16.60 2.46 -10.62
CA GLY A 158 17.99 2.09 -10.83
C GLY A 158 18.97 3.28 -10.77
N THR A 159 18.51 4.46 -10.35
CA THR A 159 19.31 5.66 -10.15
C THR A 159 19.98 5.69 -8.77
N ALA A 160 20.58 6.80 -8.40
CA ALA A 160 21.17 6.99 -7.05
C ALA A 160 20.16 6.93 -5.89
N THR A 161 18.87 7.06 -6.19
CA THR A 161 17.76 6.98 -5.24
C THR A 161 17.06 5.63 -5.23
N ASP A 162 17.55 4.66 -6.00
CA ASP A 162 16.98 3.30 -6.05
C ASP A 162 16.93 2.68 -4.66
N GLY A 163 15.78 2.08 -4.31
CA GLY A 163 15.51 1.53 -2.99
C GLY A 163 15.02 2.55 -1.95
N ASN A 164 14.96 3.84 -2.27
CA ASN A 164 14.29 4.82 -1.39
C ASN A 164 12.80 4.46 -1.28
N ILE A 165 12.26 4.66 -0.08
CA ILE A 165 10.84 4.45 0.20
C ILE A 165 10.23 5.80 0.57
N TYR A 166 9.17 6.17 -0.11
CA TYR A 166 8.40 7.37 0.17
C TYR A 166 7.00 6.97 0.64
N ILE A 167 6.57 7.59 1.74
CA ILE A 167 5.23 7.38 2.30
C ILE A 167 4.54 8.72 2.37
N THR A 168 3.36 8.78 1.78
CA THR A 168 2.44 9.90 1.95
C THR A 168 1.35 9.50 2.93
N THR A 169 0.95 10.43 3.79
CA THR A 169 -0.16 10.23 4.71
C THR A 169 -0.94 11.54 4.87
N LYS A 170 -2.05 11.51 5.53
CA LYS A 170 -2.97 12.63 5.69
C LYS A 170 -3.58 12.65 7.08
N PRO A 171 -4.17 13.76 7.54
CA PRO A 171 -5.04 13.75 8.71
C PRO A 171 -6.24 12.84 8.52
N ALA A 172 -6.74 12.27 9.61
CA ALA A 172 -7.94 11.46 9.61
C ALA A 172 -9.18 12.27 9.17
N PRO A 173 -10.21 11.62 8.58
CA PRO A 173 -11.33 12.33 7.95
C PRO A 173 -12.20 13.16 8.91
N TRP A 174 -12.06 12.97 10.22
CA TRP A 174 -12.78 13.75 11.25
C TRP A 174 -12.02 15.00 11.71
N ILE A 175 -10.78 15.22 11.20
CA ILE A 175 -10.01 16.41 11.54
C ILE A 175 -10.59 17.63 10.80
N PRO A 176 -10.79 18.77 11.49
CA PRO A 176 -11.28 19.99 10.85
C PRO A 176 -10.33 20.53 9.78
N PHE A 177 -10.88 21.14 8.76
CA PHE A 177 -10.12 21.80 7.69
C PHE A 177 -9.47 23.12 8.15
N PRO A 178 -8.41 23.58 7.45
CA PRO A 178 -7.72 22.94 6.31
C PRO A 178 -6.80 21.80 6.75
N ASN A 179 -6.73 20.74 5.97
CA ASN A 179 -5.88 19.58 6.21
C ASN A 179 -4.66 19.62 5.27
N ARG A 180 -3.53 19.07 5.70
CA ARG A 180 -2.30 19.02 4.92
C ARG A 180 -1.79 17.59 4.81
N ASN A 181 -1.25 17.25 3.64
CA ASN A 181 -0.61 15.96 3.43
C ASN A 181 0.81 15.95 3.98
N TYR A 182 1.23 14.81 4.47
CA TYR A 182 2.59 14.55 4.94
C TYR A 182 3.37 13.72 3.93
N ILE A 183 4.67 13.90 3.92
CA ILE A 183 5.64 13.01 3.27
C ILE A 183 6.70 12.60 4.27
N ILE A 184 7.02 11.31 4.24
CA ILE A 184 8.08 10.69 5.00
C ILE A 184 8.93 9.86 4.04
N ALA A 185 10.25 9.86 4.20
CA ALA A 185 11.14 9.12 3.32
C ALA A 185 12.15 8.29 4.12
N SER A 186 12.46 7.11 3.58
CA SER A 186 13.61 6.31 3.95
C SER A 186 14.61 6.31 2.79
N THR A 187 15.88 6.57 3.08
CA THR A 187 16.98 6.49 2.10
C THR A 187 17.93 5.33 2.39
N ASN A 188 17.50 4.38 3.21
CA ASN A 188 18.30 3.23 3.65
C ASN A 188 17.49 1.91 3.64
N ASN A 189 16.66 1.73 2.61
CA ASN A 189 15.87 0.52 2.42
C ASN A 189 14.93 0.19 3.58
N GLY A 190 14.29 1.20 4.17
CA GLY A 190 13.29 1.02 5.23
C GLY A 190 13.87 0.73 6.61
N LEU A 191 15.19 0.85 6.81
CA LEU A 191 15.80 0.66 8.14
C LEU A 191 15.47 1.80 9.10
N SER A 192 15.22 2.98 8.59
CA SER A 192 14.73 4.13 9.34
C SER A 192 14.04 5.12 8.40
N PHE A 193 13.22 6.00 8.97
CA PHE A 193 12.53 7.05 8.24
C PHE A 193 12.94 8.43 8.78
N ASN A 194 13.02 9.41 7.87
CA ASN A 194 13.28 10.80 8.22
C ASN A 194 12.04 11.38 8.93
N PRO A 195 12.20 12.47 9.70
CA PRO A 195 11.05 13.18 10.24
C PRO A 195 10.07 13.60 9.13
N TRP A 196 8.79 13.53 9.44
CA TRP A 196 7.73 13.93 8.51
C TRP A 196 7.84 15.42 8.14
N LYS A 197 7.35 15.74 6.96
CA LYS A 197 7.19 17.11 6.46
C LYS A 197 5.85 17.22 5.77
N TYR A 198 5.30 18.41 5.71
CA TYR A 198 4.20 18.68 4.79
C TYR A 198 4.69 18.60 3.35
N ILE A 199 3.86 18.01 2.46
CA ILE A 199 4.17 17.95 1.02
C ILE A 199 4.20 19.36 0.43
N ASP A 200 3.27 20.18 0.83
CA ASP A 200 3.13 21.57 0.45
C ASP A 200 4.03 22.45 1.34
N GLY A 201 5.24 22.65 0.89
CA GLY A 201 6.16 23.58 1.56
C GLY A 201 5.67 25.05 1.51
N PRO A 202 6.28 25.95 2.29
CA PRO A 202 5.97 27.36 2.21
C PRO A 202 6.09 27.89 0.78
N GLY A 203 5.01 28.48 0.24
CA GLY A 203 4.93 28.97 -1.13
C GLY A 203 4.46 27.97 -2.17
N GLY A 204 4.07 26.75 -1.79
CA GLY A 204 3.32 25.85 -2.68
C GLY A 204 1.95 26.44 -2.98
N ALA A 205 1.53 26.39 -4.25
CA ALA A 205 0.17 26.77 -4.64
C ALA A 205 -0.80 25.70 -4.14
N ILE A 206 -1.33 25.89 -2.95
CA ILE A 206 -2.32 25.02 -2.35
C ILE A 206 -3.62 25.78 -2.36
N GLY A 207 -4.69 25.08 -2.73
CA GLY A 207 -6.02 25.60 -2.43
C GLY A 207 -6.19 25.73 -0.92
N ASP A 208 -6.93 26.75 -0.49
CA ASP A 208 -7.21 27.00 0.91
C ASP A 208 -8.00 25.87 1.59
N PHE A 209 -8.52 24.95 0.79
CA PHE A 209 -9.39 23.88 1.25
C PHE A 209 -8.98 22.51 0.69
N ILE A 210 -8.52 21.62 1.57
CA ILE A 210 -8.24 20.24 1.24
C ILE A 210 -9.14 19.37 2.10
N ALA A 211 -10.20 18.81 1.50
CA ALA A 211 -11.09 17.88 2.17
C ALA A 211 -10.60 16.45 1.95
N ALA A 212 -10.36 15.72 3.01
CA ALA A 212 -9.89 14.33 2.97
C ALA A 212 -8.75 14.12 1.92
N PRO A 213 -7.65 14.86 2.04
CA PRO A 213 -6.58 14.82 1.07
C PRO A 213 -6.03 13.40 0.97
N MET A 214 -6.04 12.84 -0.23
CA MET A 214 -5.40 11.56 -0.50
C MET A 214 -4.26 11.81 -1.47
N ALA A 215 -3.05 11.80 -0.94
CA ALA A 215 -1.87 11.97 -1.74
C ALA A 215 -1.46 10.63 -2.36
N SER A 216 -1.52 10.52 -3.68
CA SER A 216 -1.07 9.34 -4.42
C SER A 216 0.38 9.52 -4.85
N PRO A 217 1.33 8.77 -4.26
CA PRO A 217 2.74 8.87 -4.57
C PRO A 217 3.12 8.02 -5.78
N ALA A 218 4.10 8.48 -6.55
CA ALA A 218 4.76 7.73 -7.62
C ALA A 218 6.23 8.15 -7.73
N VAL A 219 7.07 7.29 -8.33
CA VAL A 219 8.44 7.62 -8.68
C VAL A 219 8.64 7.42 -10.17
N GLY A 220 9.22 8.41 -10.83
CA GLY A 220 9.57 8.36 -12.24
C GLY A 220 10.80 7.48 -12.49
N ILE A 221 11.03 7.14 -13.76
CA ILE A 221 12.19 6.35 -14.19
C ILE A 221 13.53 7.03 -13.91
N ASP A 222 13.53 8.32 -13.70
CA ASP A 222 14.69 9.14 -13.34
C ASP A 222 14.91 9.28 -11.81
N GLY A 223 14.10 8.58 -11.01
CA GLY A 223 14.12 8.67 -9.55
C GLY A 223 13.38 9.89 -8.97
N THR A 224 12.72 10.69 -9.81
CA THR A 224 11.95 11.84 -9.33
C THR A 224 10.68 11.36 -8.61
N PHE A 225 10.50 11.82 -7.37
CA PHE A 225 9.27 11.61 -6.62
C PHE A 225 8.17 12.55 -7.12
N HIS A 226 7.00 12.00 -7.38
CA HIS A 226 5.78 12.71 -7.75
C HIS A 226 4.68 12.40 -6.75
N CYS A 227 3.83 13.39 -6.50
CA CYS A 227 2.66 13.21 -5.67
C CYS A 227 1.50 14.04 -6.21
N VAL A 228 0.31 13.44 -6.26
CA VAL A 228 -0.93 14.10 -6.70
C VAL A 228 -1.93 14.03 -5.56
N TYR A 229 -2.53 15.17 -5.23
CA TYR A 229 -3.61 15.26 -4.24
C TYR A 229 -4.61 16.36 -4.63
N PRO A 230 -5.89 16.23 -4.23
CA PRO A 230 -6.90 17.24 -4.51
C PRO A 230 -6.71 18.46 -3.60
N SER A 231 -6.86 19.64 -4.17
CA SER A 231 -7.00 20.89 -3.42
C SER A 231 -7.90 21.85 -4.21
N TRP A 232 -8.57 22.77 -3.54
CA TRP A 232 -9.36 23.81 -4.19
C TRP A 232 -9.48 25.06 -3.32
N ASP A 233 -9.66 26.20 -3.95
CA ASP A 233 -10.01 27.44 -3.28
C ASP A 233 -11.53 27.53 -3.14
N PRO A 234 -12.06 27.80 -1.95
CA PRO A 234 -13.48 28.15 -1.82
C PRO A 234 -13.71 29.48 -2.53
N ALA A 235 -14.62 29.51 -3.50
CA ALA A 235 -15.03 30.72 -4.20
C ALA A 235 -15.87 31.63 -3.31
#